data_089429e94b224b05e6199642b95b8ccd
#
_entry.id   089429e94b224b05e6199642b95b8ccd
#
_cell.length_a   1.000
_cell.length_b   1.000
_cell.length_c   1.000
_cell.angle_alpha   90.00
_cell.angle_beta   90.00
_cell.angle_gamma   90.00
#
_symmetry.space_group_name_H-M   'P 1'
#
loop_
_entity.id
_entity.type
_entity.pdbx_description
1 polymer ?
#
loop_
_entity_poly.entity_id
_entity_poly.type
_entity_poly.pdbx_seq_one_letter_code
_entity_poly.pdbx_strand_id
1 'polypeptide(L)' 'EAFQTALSHGQVTEKEKALWEFVLSAYGDAEFSTKQLEKDFGNAAYATIRSFVLKFEKLGLLKSTQYGNRVKYAVCVC' A
#
# COMPACT_ATOMS: atom_id res chain seq x y z
N GLU A 1 -2.20 -12.78 -11.15
CA GLU A 1 -2.27 -11.52 -10.44
C GLU A 1 -0.93 -11.15 -9.84
N ALA A 2 -0.57 -9.86 -9.89
CA ALA A 2 0.72 -9.41 -9.37
C ALA A 2 0.86 -9.69 -7.87
N PHE A 3 -0.20 -9.47 -7.11
CA PHE A 3 -0.17 -9.72 -5.68
C PHE A 3 0.03 -11.20 -5.37
N GLN A 4 -0.69 -12.06 -6.07
CA GLN A 4 -0.58 -13.51 -5.87
C GLN A 4 0.82 -13.99 -6.23
N THR A 5 1.40 -13.46 -7.30
CA THR A 5 2.75 -13.81 -7.71
C THR A 5 3.77 -13.41 -6.65
N ALA A 6 3.65 -12.17 -6.14
CA ALA A 6 4.56 -11.69 -5.09
C ALA A 6 4.43 -12.53 -3.83
N LEU A 7 3.20 -12.87 -3.45
CA LEU A 7 2.96 -13.70 -2.27
C LEU A 7 3.57 -15.09 -2.44
N SER A 8 3.39 -15.69 -3.61
CA SER A 8 3.93 -17.02 -3.91
C SER A 8 5.45 -17.04 -3.83
N HIS A 9 6.10 -15.94 -4.19
CA HIS A 9 7.56 -15.85 -4.16
C HIS A 9 8.10 -15.39 -2.80
N GLY A 10 7.23 -15.25 -1.80
CA GLY A 10 7.65 -14.84 -0.47
C GLY A 10 8.12 -13.40 -0.36
N GLN A 11 7.74 -12.57 -1.32
CA GLN A 11 8.12 -11.16 -1.32
C GLN A 11 7.26 -10.30 -0.40
N VAL A 12 6.13 -10.84 0.06
CA VAL A 12 5.18 -10.10 0.88
C VAL A 12 5.08 -10.78 2.25
N THR A 13 5.28 -10.00 3.31
CA THR A 13 5.15 -10.52 4.67
C THR A 13 3.68 -10.53 5.09
N GLU A 14 3.40 -11.21 6.21
CA GLU A 14 2.03 -11.24 6.72
C GLU A 14 1.51 -9.86 7.11
N LYS A 15 2.39 -9.01 7.64
CA LYS A 15 2.00 -7.65 7.98
C LYS A 15 1.66 -6.85 6.73
N GLU A 16 2.45 -7.02 5.69
CA GLU A 16 2.19 -6.37 4.42
C GLU A 16 0.90 -6.86 3.79
N LYS A 17 0.62 -8.15 3.92
CA LYS A 17 -0.63 -8.71 3.45
C LYS A 17 -1.82 -8.10 4.19
N ALA A 18 -1.70 -7.97 5.50
CA ALA A 18 -2.77 -7.36 6.31
C ALA A 18 -2.99 -5.90 5.90
N LEU A 19 -1.91 -5.16 5.68
CA LEU A 19 -2.01 -3.78 5.20
C LEU A 19 -2.68 -3.71 3.83
N TRP A 20 -2.31 -4.62 2.93
CA TRP A 20 -2.89 -4.65 1.60
C TRP A 20 -4.39 -4.91 1.66
N GLU A 21 -4.79 -5.89 2.46
CA GLU A 21 -6.21 -6.20 2.63
C GLU A 21 -6.97 -5.04 3.26
N PHE A 22 -6.34 -4.36 4.21
CA PHE A 22 -6.95 -3.18 4.82
C PHE A 22 -7.16 -2.08 3.77
N VAL A 23 -6.14 -1.82 2.95
CA VAL A 23 -6.23 -0.80 1.91
C VAL A 23 -7.36 -1.12 0.94
N LEU A 24 -7.45 -2.36 0.51
CA LEU A 24 -8.51 -2.78 -0.41
C LEU A 24 -9.90 -2.59 0.20
N SER A 25 -10.03 -2.87 1.49
CA SER A 25 -11.31 -2.79 2.19
C SER A 25 -11.68 -1.36 2.55
N ALA A 26 -10.70 -0.57 3.02
CA ALA A 26 -10.96 0.77 3.53
C ALA A 26 -11.02 1.82 2.41
N TYR A 27 -10.16 1.69 1.43
CA TYR A 27 -10.05 2.72 0.38
C TYR A 27 -10.54 2.24 -0.98
N GLY A 28 -10.51 0.93 -1.22
CA GLY A 28 -10.81 0.43 -2.56
C GLY A 28 -9.81 0.98 -3.56
N ASP A 29 -10.31 1.78 -4.51
CA ASP A 29 -9.47 2.44 -5.50
C ASP A 29 -9.27 3.92 -5.21
N ALA A 30 -9.67 4.39 -4.03
CA ALA A 30 -9.50 5.79 -3.66
C ALA A 30 -8.04 6.06 -3.27
N GLU A 31 -7.62 7.31 -3.47
CA GLU A 31 -6.27 7.72 -3.13
C GLU A 31 -6.10 7.90 -1.62
N PHE A 32 -4.91 7.62 -1.13
CA PHE A 32 -4.58 7.79 0.28
C PHE A 32 -3.11 8.20 0.41
N SER A 33 -2.78 8.83 1.54
CA SER A 33 -1.38 9.17 1.83
C SER A 33 -0.83 8.17 2.84
N THR A 34 0.53 8.14 2.96
CA THR A 34 1.15 7.28 3.96
C THR A 34 0.70 7.64 5.36
N LYS A 35 0.57 8.93 5.65
CA LYS A 35 0.11 9.38 6.97
C LYS A 35 -1.33 8.94 7.24
N GLN A 36 -2.17 9.03 6.23
CA GLN A 36 -3.55 8.62 6.38
C GLN A 36 -3.64 7.12 6.66
N LEU A 37 -2.86 6.33 5.92
CA LEU A 37 -2.86 4.89 6.12
C LEU A 37 -2.34 4.53 7.51
N GLU A 38 -1.28 5.21 7.97
CA GLU A 38 -0.77 4.98 9.31
C GLU A 38 -1.83 5.24 10.36
N LYS A 39 -2.52 6.35 10.23
CA LYS A 39 -3.56 6.74 11.18
C LYS A 39 -4.74 5.77 11.16
N ASP A 40 -5.18 5.41 9.97
CA ASP A 40 -6.38 4.57 9.81
C ASP A 40 -6.10 3.13 10.21
N PHE A 41 -4.94 2.60 9.84
CA PHE A 41 -4.58 1.25 10.21
C PHE A 41 -4.32 1.14 11.71
N GLY A 42 -3.57 2.10 12.24
CA GLY A 42 -3.38 2.23 13.68
C GLY A 42 -2.57 1.14 14.36
N ASN A 43 -2.01 0.22 13.61
CA ASN A 43 -1.35 -0.95 14.18
C ASN A 43 0.06 -1.17 13.64
N ALA A 44 0.66 -0.11 13.09
CA ALA A 44 2.00 -0.18 12.55
C ALA A 44 2.66 1.19 12.65
N ALA A 45 3.99 1.19 12.77
CA ALA A 45 4.76 2.41 12.79
C ALA A 45 4.79 3.04 11.41
N TYR A 46 5.03 4.36 11.37
CA TYR A 46 5.08 5.08 10.10
C TYR A 46 6.12 4.48 9.15
N ALA A 47 7.28 4.09 9.69
CA ALA A 47 8.33 3.50 8.87
C ALA A 47 7.86 2.21 8.20
N THR A 48 7.07 1.41 8.90
CA THR A 48 6.51 0.18 8.34
C THR A 48 5.52 0.50 7.22
N ILE A 49 4.66 1.50 7.44
CA ILE A 49 3.70 1.92 6.44
C ILE A 49 4.41 2.43 5.19
N ARG A 50 5.42 3.27 5.39
CA ARG A 50 6.18 3.82 4.28
C ARG A 50 6.88 2.71 3.47
N SER A 51 7.49 1.76 4.15
CA SER A 51 8.13 0.63 3.49
C SER A 51 7.12 -0.18 2.68
N PHE A 52 5.95 -0.42 3.26
CA PHE A 52 4.88 -1.12 2.57
C PHE A 52 4.48 -0.41 1.28
N VAL A 53 4.22 0.89 1.38
CA VAL A 53 3.75 1.66 0.23
C VAL A 53 4.80 1.67 -0.88
N LEU A 54 6.06 1.92 -0.52
CA LEU A 54 7.13 1.97 -1.51
C LEU A 54 7.35 0.60 -2.17
N LYS A 55 7.29 -0.45 -1.38
CA LYS A 55 7.48 -1.80 -1.90
C LYS A 55 6.35 -2.19 -2.85
N PHE A 56 5.13 -1.89 -2.47
CA PHE A 56 3.97 -2.26 -3.30
C PHE A 56 3.90 -1.41 -4.56
N GLU A 57 4.35 -0.16 -4.50
CA GLU A 57 4.47 0.65 -5.70
C GLU A 57 5.49 0.03 -6.66
N LYS A 58 6.61 -0.41 -6.12
CA LYS A 58 7.65 -1.04 -6.92
C LYS A 58 7.17 -2.33 -7.55
N LEU A 59 6.33 -3.07 -6.85
CA LEU A 59 5.75 -4.31 -7.38
C LEU A 59 4.66 -4.07 -8.41
N GLY A 60 4.24 -2.83 -8.59
CA GLY A 60 3.19 -2.50 -9.54
C GLY A 60 1.78 -2.65 -9.00
N LEU A 61 1.64 -2.82 -7.69
CA LEU A 61 0.34 -2.97 -7.05
C LEU A 61 -0.26 -1.64 -6.63
N LEU A 62 0.59 -0.63 -6.41
CA LEU A 62 0.16 0.71 -6.08
C LEU A 62 0.74 1.68 -7.09
N LYS A 63 0.03 2.78 -7.31
CA LYS A 63 0.52 3.87 -8.13
C LYS A 63 0.57 5.13 -7.28
N SER A 64 1.52 6.01 -7.57
CA SER A 64 1.65 7.28 -6.88
C SER A 64 1.29 8.43 -7.79
N THR A 65 0.69 9.46 -7.22
CA THR A 65 0.38 10.69 -7.94
C THR A 65 0.85 11.86 -7.09
N GLN A 66 1.58 12.77 -7.69
CA GLN A 66 2.09 13.92 -6.97
C GLN A 66 1.16 15.12 -7.15
N TYR A 67 0.81 15.74 -6.02
CA TYR A 67 -0.02 16.93 -5.96
C TYR A 67 0.77 18.04 -5.29
N GLY A 68 1.55 18.78 -6.04
CA GLY A 68 2.41 19.80 -5.46
C GLY A 68 3.43 19.20 -4.51
N ASN A 69 3.30 19.50 -3.22
CA ASN A 69 4.20 18.98 -2.20
C ASN A 69 3.75 17.65 -1.59
N ARG A 70 2.65 17.09 -2.07
CA ARG A 70 2.08 15.88 -1.50
C ARG A 70 2.06 14.78 -2.51
N VAL A 71 2.23 13.55 -2.02
CA VAL A 71 2.15 12.35 -2.85
C VAL A 71 1.05 11.48 -2.28
N LYS A 72 0.17 11.02 -3.14
CA LYS A 72 -0.88 10.08 -2.75
C LYS A 72 -0.75 8.79 -3.53
N TYR A 73 -1.22 7.73 -2.93
CA TYR A 73 -1.12 6.41 -3.50
C TYR A 73 -2.51 5.82 -3.70
N ALA A 74 -2.64 4.96 -4.68
CA ALA A 74 -3.90 4.27 -4.93
C ALA A 74 -3.60 2.87 -5.43
N VAL A 75 -4.54 1.96 -5.23
CA VAL A 75 -4.41 0.62 -5.74
C VAL A 75 -4.40 0.67 -7.27
N CYS A 76 -3.42 0.00 -7.86
CA CYS A 76 -3.31 -0.05 -9.31
C CYS A 76 -4.25 -1.14 -9.82
N VAL A 77 -5.33 -0.72 -10.44
CA VAL A 77 -6.32 -1.63 -10.99
C VAL A 77 -6.02 -1.79 -12.47
N CYS A 78 -5.38 -2.89 -12.80
CA CYS A 78 -5.05 -3.17 -14.20
C CYS A 78 -5.71 -4.45 -14.65
#